data_4f5940d6224def6e497d20f6a1954033
#
_entry.id   4f5940d6224def6e497d20f6a1954033
#
_cell.length_a   1.000
_cell.length_b   1.000
_cell.length_c   1.000
_cell.angle_alpha   90.00
_cell.angle_beta   90.00
_cell.angle_gamma   90.00
#
_symmetry.space_group_name_H-M   'P 1'
#
loop_
_entity.id
_entity.type
_entity.pdbx_description
1 polymer ?
#
loop_
_entity_poly.entity_id
_entity_poly.type
_entity_poly.pdbx_seq_one_letter_code
_entity_poly.pdbx_strand_id
1 'polypeptide(L)'
;ETPAGHEAPGARRGGHERVWWPAVLDGHDGAFAVNHLQLNSIAAGRSLSSSYFTASTDRPGHRRPGQRDFPVDGRGVVFSGRTRAPVARGLTRPHSARLAPDGSLWVADSGYGRLTTVDVRRGDVETVARLPGWTRGLALHGELAVIGTSRVLPRFHRYAPGLDPAACVCGVHLVDRASGVVRASLTWPHGDQLFAVEVVPAGWCDGLPAGPGRGAARRRALFYDL
;
A
#
# COMPACT_ATOMS: atom_id res chain seq x y z
N GLU A 1 15.68 -58.92 -9.89
CA GLU A 1 16.52 -57.70 -9.99
C GLU A 1 15.70 -56.57 -10.63
N THR A 2 15.34 -55.62 -9.83
CA THR A 2 14.63 -54.41 -10.24
C THR A 2 15.67 -53.31 -10.45
N PRO A 3 15.69 -52.58 -11.58
CA PRO A 3 16.68 -51.53 -11.79
C PRO A 3 16.37 -50.29 -10.93
N ALA A 4 17.45 -49.80 -10.31
CA ALA A 4 17.46 -48.59 -9.49
C ALA A 4 16.93 -47.37 -10.23
N GLY A 5 15.97 -46.69 -9.62
CA GLY A 5 15.45 -45.42 -10.09
C GLY A 5 16.52 -44.34 -10.04
N HIS A 6 16.75 -43.69 -11.18
CA HIS A 6 17.48 -42.41 -11.23
C HIS A 6 16.64 -41.33 -10.57
N GLU A 7 17.03 -40.93 -9.37
CA GLU A 7 16.56 -39.66 -8.80
C GLU A 7 17.13 -38.51 -9.66
N ALA A 8 16.23 -37.72 -10.24
CA ALA A 8 16.57 -36.46 -10.89
C ALA A 8 17.21 -35.52 -9.87
N PRO A 9 18.27 -34.75 -10.22
CA PRO A 9 18.90 -33.81 -9.31
C PRO A 9 17.88 -32.78 -8.85
N GLY A 10 17.62 -32.76 -7.54
CA GLY A 10 16.62 -31.93 -6.91
C GLY A 10 16.78 -30.47 -7.28
N ALA A 11 15.73 -29.91 -7.90
CA ALA A 11 15.59 -28.47 -8.02
C ALA A 11 15.78 -27.87 -6.63
N ARG A 12 16.81 -27.05 -6.44
CA ARG A 12 16.99 -26.25 -5.22
C ARG A 12 15.73 -25.42 -5.08
N ARG A 13 14.85 -25.76 -4.16
CA ARG A 13 13.79 -24.88 -3.72
C ARG A 13 14.49 -23.65 -3.18
N GLY A 14 14.36 -22.51 -3.85
CA GLY A 14 14.86 -21.25 -3.37
C GLY A 14 14.31 -21.02 -1.96
N GLY A 15 15.16 -21.19 -0.95
CA GLY A 15 14.77 -20.99 0.43
C GLY A 15 14.48 -19.51 0.65
N HIS A 16 13.29 -19.20 1.13
CA HIS A 16 12.96 -17.87 1.61
C HIS A 16 13.26 -17.81 3.09
N GLU A 17 14.11 -16.86 3.48
CA GLU A 17 14.37 -16.53 4.88
C GLU A 17 13.42 -15.42 5.31
N ARG A 18 12.76 -15.60 6.47
CA ARG A 18 12.00 -14.54 7.10
C ARG A 18 12.96 -13.65 7.88
N VAL A 19 13.05 -12.38 7.43
CA VAL A 19 13.94 -11.40 8.07
C VAL A 19 13.21 -10.52 9.07
N TRP A 20 11.87 -10.46 9.01
CA TRP A 20 11.06 -9.64 9.90
C TRP A 20 9.61 -10.11 9.96
N TRP A 21 8.99 -9.96 11.13
CA TRP A 21 7.55 -10.11 11.37
C TRP A 21 7.15 -9.31 12.62
N PRO A 22 5.86 -8.87 12.76
CA PRO A 22 5.36 -8.21 13.96
C PRO A 22 5.46 -9.12 15.20
N ALA A 23 5.82 -8.53 16.35
CA ALA A 23 5.98 -9.26 17.61
C ALA A 23 4.68 -9.97 18.08
N VAL A 24 3.52 -9.50 17.65
CA VAL A 24 2.22 -10.15 17.94
C VAL A 24 2.09 -11.56 17.35
N LEU A 25 3.00 -11.95 16.45
CA LEU A 25 3.07 -13.29 15.88
C LEU A 25 4.13 -14.18 16.54
N ASP A 26 4.85 -13.69 17.56
CA ASP A 26 5.80 -14.50 18.31
C ASP A 26 5.05 -15.61 19.06
N GLY A 27 5.60 -16.83 19.00
CA GLY A 27 4.99 -17.99 19.65
C GLY A 27 3.73 -18.55 18.97
N HIS A 28 3.29 -17.99 17.85
CA HIS A 28 2.21 -18.55 17.05
C HIS A 28 2.75 -19.53 16.01
N ASP A 29 2.82 -20.82 16.36
CA ASP A 29 3.19 -21.87 15.43
C ASP A 29 2.22 -21.89 14.25
N GLY A 30 2.78 -21.94 13.03
CA GLY A 30 1.98 -21.86 11.81
C GLY A 30 1.37 -20.48 11.48
N ALA A 31 1.63 -19.45 12.30
CA ALA A 31 1.15 -18.08 12.04
C ALA A 31 1.50 -17.53 10.65
N PHE A 32 2.54 -18.08 10.03
CA PHE A 32 3.01 -17.68 8.71
C PHE A 32 2.41 -18.48 7.55
N ALA A 33 1.64 -19.53 7.85
CA ALA A 33 0.91 -20.29 6.84
C ALA A 33 -0.31 -19.53 6.29
N VAL A 34 -0.78 -18.53 7.05
CA VAL A 34 -1.95 -17.71 6.69
C VAL A 34 -1.66 -16.22 6.93
N ASN A 35 -2.30 -15.37 6.16
CA ASN A 35 -2.15 -13.92 6.29
C ASN A 35 -3.06 -13.38 7.39
N HIS A 36 -2.63 -13.47 8.64
CA HIS A 36 -3.41 -13.02 9.81
C HIS A 36 -3.57 -11.51 9.88
N LEU A 37 -2.55 -10.74 9.51
CA LEU A 37 -2.51 -9.29 9.73
C LEU A 37 -2.75 -8.49 8.46
N GLN A 38 -2.52 -9.09 7.31
CA GLN A 38 -2.51 -8.44 6.00
C GLN A 38 -1.59 -7.21 6.01
N LEU A 39 -0.28 -7.47 5.96
CA LEU A 39 0.72 -6.43 5.70
C LEU A 39 0.48 -5.83 4.32
N ASN A 40 0.34 -4.51 4.24
CA ASN A 40 -0.10 -3.83 3.03
C ASN A 40 1.02 -3.03 2.36
N SER A 41 1.90 -2.41 3.13
CA SER A 41 3.00 -1.60 2.58
C SER A 41 4.17 -1.46 3.55
N ILE A 42 5.29 -1.04 2.99
CA ILE A 42 6.52 -0.75 3.71
C ILE A 42 6.91 0.69 3.40
N ALA A 43 7.10 1.50 4.45
CA ALA A 43 7.83 2.75 4.36
C ALA A 43 9.31 2.43 4.65
N ALA A 44 10.08 2.24 3.58
CA ALA A 44 11.45 1.81 3.66
C ALA A 44 12.35 2.92 4.20
N GLY A 45 13.08 2.64 5.28
CA GLY A 45 14.20 3.41 5.75
C GLY A 45 15.52 2.85 5.19
N ARG A 46 16.65 3.32 5.73
CA ARG A 46 17.99 2.83 5.32
C ARG A 46 18.26 1.38 5.73
N SER A 47 17.52 0.88 6.68
CA SER A 47 17.59 -0.50 7.18
C SER A 47 16.21 -0.97 7.60
N LEU A 48 16.07 -2.28 7.82
CA LEU A 48 14.83 -2.86 8.34
C LEU A 48 14.40 -2.21 9.66
N SER A 49 15.34 -1.95 10.57
CA SER A 49 15.07 -1.32 11.87
C SER A 49 14.64 0.15 11.78
N SER A 50 14.91 0.85 10.68
CA SER A 50 14.46 2.21 10.43
C SER A 50 13.21 2.27 9.52
N SER A 51 12.64 1.12 9.18
CA SER A 51 11.45 1.00 8.32
C SER A 51 10.17 0.86 9.16
N TYR A 52 9.03 1.14 8.52
CA TYR A 52 7.71 0.98 9.11
C TYR A 52 6.82 0.14 8.18
N PHE A 53 5.90 -0.61 8.77
CA PHE A 53 5.05 -1.56 8.06
C PHE A 53 3.59 -1.30 8.39
N THR A 54 2.74 -1.13 7.39
CA THR A 54 1.31 -1.02 7.61
C THR A 54 0.63 -2.38 7.52
N ALA A 55 -0.38 -2.58 8.36
CA ALA A 55 -1.22 -3.77 8.32
C ALA A 55 -2.68 -3.42 8.57
N SER A 56 -3.57 -4.32 8.18
CA SER A 56 -5.01 -4.18 8.41
C SER A 56 -5.43 -4.44 9.86
N THR A 57 -4.56 -5.06 10.67
CA THR A 57 -4.78 -5.31 12.10
C THR A 57 -3.47 -5.66 12.79
N ASP A 58 -3.42 -5.49 14.11
CA ASP A 58 -2.37 -6.00 15.00
C ASP A 58 -2.83 -7.22 15.82
N ARG A 59 -4.03 -7.75 15.55
CA ARG A 59 -4.62 -8.85 16.33
C ARG A 59 -4.76 -10.10 15.46
N PRO A 60 -3.86 -11.08 15.61
CA PRO A 60 -4.07 -12.39 15.03
C PRO A 60 -5.30 -13.04 15.66
N GLY A 61 -6.11 -13.71 14.86
CA GLY A 61 -7.33 -14.33 15.34
C GLY A 61 -7.99 -15.22 14.28
N HIS A 62 -9.08 -15.88 14.66
CA HIS A 62 -9.84 -16.73 13.75
C HIS A 62 -10.42 -15.95 12.56
N ARG A 63 -10.82 -14.70 12.79
CA ARG A 63 -11.28 -13.79 11.72
C ARG A 63 -10.12 -12.98 11.19
N ARG A 64 -9.82 -13.17 9.91
CA ARG A 64 -8.70 -12.53 9.22
C ARG A 64 -9.17 -11.38 8.35
N PRO A 65 -8.30 -10.36 8.12
CA PRO A 65 -8.55 -9.35 7.10
C PRO A 65 -8.91 -10.01 5.76
N GLY A 66 -9.99 -9.54 5.12
CA GLY A 66 -10.51 -10.14 3.89
C GLY A 66 -11.69 -11.08 4.10
N GLN A 67 -11.89 -11.66 5.26
CA GLN A 67 -13.11 -12.44 5.57
C GLN A 67 -14.31 -11.51 5.76
N ARG A 68 -15.52 -12.03 5.44
CA ARG A 68 -16.75 -11.22 5.42
C ARG A 68 -17.04 -10.51 6.74
N ASP A 69 -16.80 -11.18 7.84
CA ASP A 69 -17.15 -10.68 9.18
C ASP A 69 -15.97 -10.03 9.92
N PHE A 70 -14.88 -9.73 9.22
CA PHE A 70 -13.76 -9.04 9.84
C PHE A 70 -14.14 -7.57 10.09
N PRO A 71 -14.04 -7.08 11.35
CA PRO A 71 -14.27 -5.68 11.66
C PRO A 71 -13.12 -4.84 11.09
N VAL A 72 -13.41 -4.06 10.06
CA VAL A 72 -12.38 -3.33 9.28
C VAL A 72 -12.03 -2.00 9.92
N ASP A 73 -13.05 -1.29 10.43
CA ASP A 73 -12.92 0.10 10.83
C ASP A 73 -12.00 0.27 12.05
N GLY A 74 -11.07 1.22 11.96
CA GLY A 74 -10.12 1.56 13.01
C GLY A 74 -9.14 0.45 13.40
N ARG A 75 -9.06 -0.65 12.63
CA ARG A 75 -8.19 -1.80 12.94
C ARG A 75 -6.80 -1.71 12.37
N GLY A 76 -6.60 -0.82 11.41
CA GLY A 76 -5.31 -0.62 10.75
C GLY A 76 -4.26 -0.06 11.69
N VAL A 77 -3.03 -0.46 11.43
CA VAL A 77 -1.90 -0.25 12.32
C VAL A 77 -0.62 0.01 11.52
N VAL A 78 0.31 0.73 12.15
CA VAL A 78 1.70 0.87 11.72
C VAL A 78 2.60 0.19 12.73
N PHE A 79 3.47 -0.71 12.26
CA PHE A 79 4.50 -1.36 13.06
C PHE A 79 5.87 -0.72 12.86
N SER A 80 6.66 -0.68 13.91
CA SER A 80 8.09 -0.33 13.84
C SER A 80 8.91 -1.53 13.38
N GLY A 81 9.80 -1.33 12.43
CA GLY A 81 10.78 -2.34 12.03
C GLY A 81 11.74 -2.71 13.15
N ARG A 82 12.07 -1.77 14.04
CA ARG A 82 12.98 -1.97 15.17
C ARG A 82 12.36 -2.79 16.28
N THR A 83 11.23 -2.33 16.82
CA THR A 83 10.60 -2.96 17.99
C THR A 83 9.65 -4.07 17.61
N ARG A 84 9.26 -4.17 16.34
CA ARG A 84 8.24 -5.08 15.80
C ARG A 84 6.85 -4.87 16.43
N ALA A 85 6.71 -3.85 17.28
CA ALA A 85 5.47 -3.45 17.94
C ALA A 85 4.73 -2.37 17.15
N PRO A 86 3.42 -2.22 17.35
CA PRO A 86 2.65 -1.11 16.81
C PRO A 86 3.16 0.24 17.36
N VAL A 87 3.33 1.22 16.47
CA VAL A 87 3.63 2.63 16.82
C VAL A 87 2.44 3.54 16.59
N ALA A 88 1.47 3.15 15.77
CA ALA A 88 0.19 3.86 15.62
C ALA A 88 -0.93 2.89 15.30
N ARG A 89 -2.16 3.26 15.66
CA ARG A 89 -3.39 2.48 15.46
C ARG A 89 -4.52 3.40 15.00
N GLY A 90 -5.69 2.83 14.75
CA GLY A 90 -6.90 3.59 14.42
C GLY A 90 -7.03 3.95 12.95
N LEU A 91 -6.16 3.44 12.10
CA LEU A 91 -6.29 3.54 10.65
C LEU A 91 -7.31 2.54 10.11
N THR A 92 -7.83 2.77 8.92
CA THR A 92 -8.73 1.83 8.25
C THR A 92 -8.15 1.46 6.88
N ARG A 93 -7.64 0.24 6.79
CA ARG A 93 -6.98 -0.27 5.58
C ARG A 93 -5.80 0.63 5.14
N PRO A 94 -4.80 0.85 5.99
CA PRO A 94 -3.66 1.68 5.63
C PRO A 94 -2.86 1.06 4.50
N HIS A 95 -2.46 1.89 3.53
CA HIS A 95 -1.69 1.50 2.36
C HIS A 95 -0.58 2.51 2.06
N SER A 96 0.34 2.12 1.20
CA SER A 96 1.28 3.00 0.50
C SER A 96 2.06 3.94 1.42
N ALA A 97 2.53 3.42 2.55
CA ALA A 97 3.33 4.20 3.50
C ALA A 97 4.65 4.68 2.86
N ARG A 98 5.03 5.91 3.16
CA ARG A 98 6.31 6.54 2.73
C ARG A 98 6.96 7.25 3.90
N LEU A 99 8.27 7.09 4.02
CA LEU A 99 9.09 7.84 4.95
C LEU A 99 9.72 9.01 4.18
N ALA A 100 9.43 10.23 4.61
CA ALA A 100 10.01 11.42 4.01
C ALA A 100 11.46 11.64 4.52
N PRO A 101 12.27 12.43 3.79
CA PRO A 101 13.64 12.73 4.20
C PRO A 101 13.76 13.40 5.58
N ASP A 102 12.76 14.16 6.00
CA ASP A 102 12.65 14.79 7.32
C ASP A 102 12.27 13.81 8.45
N GLY A 103 12.03 12.53 8.11
CA GLY A 103 11.65 11.48 9.04
C GLY A 103 10.13 11.39 9.29
N SER A 104 9.32 12.25 8.69
CA SER A 104 7.86 12.15 8.80
C SER A 104 7.34 10.91 8.05
N LEU A 105 6.39 10.21 8.66
CA LEU A 105 5.77 9.01 8.08
C LEU A 105 4.41 9.39 7.50
N TRP A 106 4.24 9.14 6.21
CA TRP A 106 3.03 9.40 5.44
C TRP A 106 2.33 8.11 5.09
N VAL A 107 1.00 8.07 5.25
CA VAL A 107 0.20 6.85 5.03
C VAL A 107 -1.10 7.20 4.32
N ALA A 108 -1.48 6.40 3.33
CA ALA A 108 -2.82 6.41 2.76
C ALA A 108 -3.76 5.63 3.69
N ASP A 109 -4.67 6.31 4.38
CA ASP A 109 -5.73 5.71 5.18
C ASP A 109 -6.96 5.49 4.28
N SER A 110 -6.90 4.38 3.57
CA SER A 110 -7.69 4.13 2.36
C SER A 110 -9.19 4.03 2.62
N GLY A 111 -9.58 3.45 3.75
CA GLY A 111 -11.00 3.26 4.09
C GLY A 111 -11.78 4.55 4.28
N TYR A 112 -11.06 5.67 4.49
CA TYR A 112 -11.63 7.01 4.63
C TYR A 112 -11.17 7.98 3.55
N GLY A 113 -10.42 7.52 2.54
CA GLY A 113 -9.90 8.39 1.48
C GLY A 113 -8.96 9.46 1.99
N ARG A 114 -8.19 9.19 3.06
CA ARG A 114 -7.34 10.20 3.69
C ARG A 114 -5.87 10.00 3.30
N LEU A 115 -5.16 11.11 3.15
CA LEU A 115 -3.72 11.18 3.27
C LEU A 115 -3.41 11.62 4.69
N THR A 116 -2.61 10.85 5.42
CA THR A 116 -2.30 11.09 6.83
C THR A 116 -0.80 11.15 7.08
N THR A 117 -0.40 11.87 8.12
CA THR A 117 0.90 11.75 8.76
C THR A 117 0.77 10.97 10.07
N VAL A 118 1.86 10.32 10.48
CA VAL A 118 1.92 9.54 11.71
C VAL A 118 3.11 10.01 12.54
N ASP A 119 2.85 10.52 13.74
CA ASP A 119 3.88 10.72 14.76
C ASP A 119 4.23 9.37 15.39
N VAL A 120 5.34 8.79 14.96
CA VAL A 120 5.77 7.47 15.40
C VAL A 120 6.23 7.42 16.87
N ARG A 121 6.43 8.58 17.52
CA ARG A 121 6.83 8.67 18.93
C ARG A 121 5.60 8.69 19.84
N ARG A 122 4.54 9.41 19.44
CA ARG A 122 3.30 9.57 20.20
C ARG A 122 2.24 8.57 19.80
N GLY A 123 2.28 8.10 18.54
CA GLY A 123 1.27 7.24 17.94
C GLY A 123 0.09 8.02 17.35
N ASP A 124 0.20 9.35 17.29
CA ASP A 124 -0.85 10.21 16.77
C ASP A 124 -0.92 10.09 15.24
N VAL A 125 -2.14 10.11 14.72
CA VAL A 125 -2.45 10.10 13.29
C VAL A 125 -3.19 11.37 12.94
N GLU A 126 -2.61 12.20 12.06
CA GLU A 126 -3.19 13.45 11.62
C GLU A 126 -3.61 13.37 10.16
N THR A 127 -4.82 13.84 9.85
CA THR A 127 -5.31 13.92 8.47
C THR A 127 -4.79 15.19 7.80
N VAL A 128 -3.99 15.03 6.76
CA VAL A 128 -3.48 16.13 5.94
C VAL A 128 -4.50 16.52 4.86
N ALA A 129 -5.05 15.53 4.15
CA ALA A 129 -6.04 15.77 3.09
C ALA A 129 -7.09 14.66 3.04
N ARG A 130 -8.29 15.01 2.55
CA ARG A 130 -9.35 14.07 2.16
C ARG A 130 -9.48 14.06 0.65
N LEU A 131 -9.56 12.89 0.05
CA LEU A 131 -9.55 12.68 -1.38
C LEU A 131 -10.78 11.89 -1.82
N PRO A 132 -11.25 12.09 -3.05
CA PRO A 132 -12.51 11.52 -3.52
C PRO A 132 -12.36 10.07 -3.98
N GLY A 133 -11.97 9.19 -3.06
CA GLY A 133 -11.89 7.75 -3.35
C GLY A 133 -10.97 6.99 -2.43
N TRP A 134 -10.86 5.71 -2.68
CA TRP A 134 -9.97 4.79 -1.98
C TRP A 134 -8.52 5.18 -2.28
N THR A 135 -7.83 5.77 -1.30
CA THR A 135 -6.46 6.24 -1.46
C THR A 135 -5.47 5.09 -1.58
N ARG A 136 -4.66 5.09 -2.66
CA ARG A 136 -3.66 4.06 -2.90
C ARG A 136 -2.61 4.55 -3.89
N GLY A 137 -1.35 4.14 -3.67
CA GLY A 137 -0.22 4.73 -4.39
C GLY A 137 0.12 6.11 -3.82
N LEU A 138 1.32 6.26 -3.28
CA LEU A 138 1.80 7.50 -2.69
C LEU A 138 3.27 7.67 -3.05
N ALA A 139 3.61 8.80 -3.63
CA ALA A 139 4.97 9.27 -3.82
C ALA A 139 5.13 10.66 -3.19
N LEU A 140 6.29 10.95 -2.64
CA LEU A 140 6.63 12.25 -2.10
C LEU A 140 7.68 12.90 -3.00
N HIS A 141 7.43 14.13 -3.45
CA HIS A 141 8.35 14.87 -4.31
C HIS A 141 8.36 16.35 -3.93
N GLY A 142 9.47 16.81 -3.35
CA GLY A 142 9.56 18.15 -2.81
C GLY A 142 8.43 18.46 -1.83
N GLU A 143 7.74 19.56 -2.05
CA GLU A 143 6.61 20.01 -1.23
C GLU A 143 5.29 19.29 -1.56
N LEU A 144 5.31 18.35 -2.50
CA LEU A 144 4.10 17.66 -2.96
C LEU A 144 4.05 16.20 -2.50
N ALA A 145 2.85 15.75 -2.16
CA ALA A 145 2.47 14.35 -2.11
C ALA A 145 1.64 14.02 -3.36
N VAL A 146 2.08 13.04 -4.13
CA VAL A 146 1.37 12.54 -5.31
C VAL A 146 0.66 11.26 -4.88
N ILE A 147 -0.68 11.29 -4.86
CA ILE A 147 -1.47 10.20 -4.31
C ILE A 147 -2.58 9.78 -5.27
N GLY A 148 -2.74 8.48 -5.43
CA GLY A 148 -3.78 7.89 -6.25
C GLY A 148 -5.07 7.66 -5.47
N THR A 149 -6.20 7.75 -6.20
CA THR A 149 -7.50 7.28 -5.73
C THR A 149 -8.07 6.23 -6.68
N SER A 150 -8.88 5.34 -6.13
CA SER A 150 -9.61 4.31 -6.86
C SER A 150 -11.09 4.38 -6.54
N ARG A 151 -11.93 3.90 -7.45
CA ARG A 151 -13.35 3.66 -7.18
C ARG A 151 -13.49 2.51 -6.19
N VAL A 152 -14.48 2.60 -5.31
CA VAL A 152 -14.79 1.49 -4.39
C VAL A 152 -15.73 0.52 -5.10
N LEU A 153 -15.19 -0.59 -5.55
CA LEU A 153 -16.00 -1.62 -6.21
C LEU A 153 -16.98 -2.27 -5.22
N PRO A 154 -18.16 -2.76 -5.67
CA PRO A 154 -19.21 -3.30 -4.79
C PRO A 154 -18.71 -4.32 -3.77
N ARG A 155 -17.82 -5.23 -4.17
CA ARG A 155 -17.22 -6.25 -3.29
C ARG A 155 -16.33 -5.65 -2.18
N PHE A 156 -15.95 -4.37 -2.29
CA PHE A 156 -15.04 -3.69 -1.37
C PHE A 156 -15.72 -2.61 -0.53
N HIS A 157 -17.03 -2.37 -0.67
CA HIS A 157 -17.76 -1.34 0.08
C HIS A 157 -17.52 -1.45 1.60
N ARG A 158 -17.50 -2.66 2.14
CA ARG A 158 -17.25 -2.92 3.56
C ARG A 158 -15.86 -2.49 4.06
N TYR A 159 -14.91 -2.30 3.15
CA TYR A 159 -13.55 -1.86 3.50
C TYR A 159 -13.39 -0.35 3.50
N ALA A 160 -14.39 0.36 3.01
CA ALA A 160 -14.39 1.80 2.82
C ALA A 160 -15.54 2.49 3.60
N PRO A 161 -15.58 2.33 4.95
CA PRO A 161 -16.72 2.84 5.74
C PRO A 161 -16.84 4.37 5.70
N GLY A 162 -15.77 5.08 5.37
CA GLY A 162 -15.75 6.54 5.30
C GLY A 162 -15.93 7.13 3.91
N LEU A 163 -16.26 6.32 2.90
CA LEU A 163 -16.41 6.74 1.52
C LEU A 163 -17.80 6.47 0.98
N ASP A 164 -18.34 7.42 0.21
CA ASP A 164 -19.47 7.17 -0.67
C ASP A 164 -18.95 6.53 -1.98
N PRO A 165 -19.27 5.26 -2.26
CA PRO A 165 -18.80 4.59 -3.47
C PRO A 165 -19.23 5.28 -4.77
N ALA A 166 -20.38 5.95 -4.79
CA ALA A 166 -20.91 6.65 -5.96
C ALA A 166 -20.12 7.92 -6.29
N ALA A 167 -19.55 8.56 -5.26
CA ALA A 167 -18.73 9.77 -5.39
C ALA A 167 -17.24 9.49 -5.64
N CYS A 168 -16.82 8.20 -5.57
CA CYS A 168 -15.41 7.86 -5.74
C CYS A 168 -14.96 7.97 -7.20
N VAL A 169 -13.77 8.53 -7.39
CA VAL A 169 -13.12 8.65 -8.70
C VAL A 169 -11.81 7.88 -8.74
N CYS A 170 -11.44 7.43 -9.95
CA CYS A 170 -10.10 6.92 -10.23
C CYS A 170 -9.24 8.07 -10.73
N GLY A 171 -8.11 8.35 -10.06
CA GLY A 171 -7.29 9.49 -10.40
C GLY A 171 -5.99 9.60 -9.61
N VAL A 172 -5.19 10.59 -9.97
CA VAL A 172 -3.98 11.00 -9.24
C VAL A 172 -4.15 12.45 -8.83
N HIS A 173 -3.80 12.76 -7.59
CA HIS A 173 -3.93 14.07 -6.99
C HIS A 173 -2.58 14.56 -6.49
N LEU A 174 -2.27 15.83 -6.75
CA LEU A 174 -1.11 16.52 -6.21
C LEU A 174 -1.56 17.31 -4.98
N VAL A 175 -1.07 16.95 -3.82
CA VAL A 175 -1.41 17.56 -2.54
C VAL A 175 -0.21 18.31 -2.02
N ASP A 176 -0.40 19.57 -1.67
CA ASP A 176 0.59 20.36 -0.96
C ASP A 176 0.77 19.79 0.46
N ARG A 177 1.99 19.41 0.81
CA ARG A 177 2.28 18.69 2.07
C ARG A 177 2.07 19.53 3.31
N ALA A 178 2.30 20.84 3.21
CA ALA A 178 2.21 21.74 4.35
C ALA A 178 0.75 22.15 4.63
N SER A 179 -0.02 22.45 3.59
CA SER A 179 -1.39 22.95 3.71
C SER A 179 -2.48 21.90 3.57
N GLY A 180 -2.16 20.73 3.01
CA GLY A 180 -3.14 19.70 2.65
C GLY A 180 -4.02 20.05 1.45
N VAL A 181 -3.75 21.18 0.77
CA VAL A 181 -4.54 21.63 -0.38
C VAL A 181 -4.22 20.77 -1.60
N VAL A 182 -5.26 20.28 -2.27
CA VAL A 182 -5.14 19.63 -3.58
C VAL A 182 -4.85 20.69 -4.64
N ARG A 183 -3.65 20.67 -5.20
CA ARG A 183 -3.18 21.65 -6.21
C ARG A 183 -3.62 21.27 -7.62
N ALA A 184 -3.68 19.99 -7.93
CA ALA A 184 -4.11 19.48 -9.23
C ALA A 184 -4.63 18.04 -9.09
N SER A 185 -5.44 17.63 -10.07
CA SER A 185 -5.96 16.26 -10.17
C SER A 185 -6.04 15.86 -11.63
N LEU A 186 -5.61 14.62 -11.90
CA LEU A 186 -5.84 13.93 -13.16
C LEU A 186 -6.79 12.76 -12.88
N THR A 187 -7.95 12.74 -13.51
CA THR A 187 -8.97 11.70 -13.29
C THR A 187 -9.28 10.93 -14.56
N TRP A 188 -9.51 9.64 -14.42
CA TRP A 188 -9.90 8.75 -15.53
C TRP A 188 -11.38 8.42 -15.43
N PRO A 189 -12.23 8.87 -16.38
CA PRO A 189 -13.67 8.64 -16.32
C PRO A 189 -14.05 7.16 -16.41
N HIS A 190 -13.21 6.36 -17.06
CA HIS A 190 -13.44 4.92 -17.26
C HIS A 190 -12.50 4.00 -16.46
N GLY A 191 -11.61 4.58 -15.63
CA GLY A 191 -10.71 3.82 -14.76
C GLY A 191 -11.37 3.45 -13.44
N ASP A 192 -11.05 2.27 -12.92
CA ASP A 192 -11.59 1.79 -11.64
C ASP A 192 -10.54 1.75 -10.54
N GLN A 193 -9.36 1.25 -10.83
CA GLN A 193 -8.36 0.91 -9.83
C GLN A 193 -6.98 1.45 -10.17
N LEU A 194 -6.35 2.06 -9.18
CA LEU A 194 -4.96 2.49 -9.18
C LEU A 194 -4.25 1.84 -8.00
N PHE A 195 -3.07 1.25 -8.23
CA PHE A 195 -2.36 0.46 -7.22
C PHE A 195 -1.09 1.12 -6.70
N ALA A 196 -0.36 1.82 -7.55
CA ALA A 196 0.88 2.46 -7.21
C ALA A 196 1.02 3.78 -7.96
N VAL A 197 1.74 4.71 -7.34
CA VAL A 197 2.18 5.98 -7.95
C VAL A 197 3.65 6.13 -7.58
N GLU A 198 4.46 6.40 -8.59
CA GLU A 198 5.88 6.71 -8.41
C GLU A 198 6.25 7.93 -9.25
N VAL A 199 7.06 8.81 -8.70
CA VAL A 199 7.66 9.93 -9.43
C VAL A 199 9.04 9.48 -9.88
N VAL A 200 9.26 9.52 -11.18
CA VAL A 200 10.52 9.11 -11.79
C VAL A 200 11.22 10.31 -12.46
N PRO A 201 12.56 10.32 -12.54
CA PRO A 201 13.28 11.34 -13.31
C PRO A 201 12.82 11.38 -14.77
N ALA A 202 12.72 12.57 -15.36
CA ALA A 202 12.25 12.73 -16.74
C ALA A 202 13.00 11.85 -17.75
N GLY A 203 14.33 11.70 -17.60
CA GLY A 203 15.14 10.84 -18.49
C GLY A 203 14.81 9.35 -18.43
N TRP A 204 14.03 8.90 -17.45
CA TRP A 204 13.55 7.50 -17.39
C TRP A 204 12.32 7.28 -18.27
N CYS A 205 11.64 8.34 -18.68
CA CYS A 205 10.45 8.28 -19.51
C CYS A 205 10.77 7.94 -20.97
N ASP A 206 12.00 8.20 -21.42
CA ASP A 206 12.45 7.97 -22.81
C ASP A 206 12.51 6.48 -23.19
N GLY A 207 12.48 5.59 -22.23
CA GLY A 207 12.52 4.13 -22.42
C GLY A 207 11.19 3.39 -22.12
N LEU A 208 10.12 4.09 -21.80
CA LEU A 208 8.83 3.42 -21.64
C LEU A 208 8.37 2.86 -22.98
N PRO A 209 7.86 1.60 -23.04
CA PRO A 209 7.75 0.81 -24.28
C PRO A 209 6.63 1.32 -25.20
N ALA A 210 6.83 2.50 -25.77
CA ALA A 210 6.07 3.02 -26.89
C ALA A 210 6.75 2.73 -28.25
N GLY A 211 7.72 1.80 -28.28
CA GLY A 211 8.46 1.46 -29.47
C GLY A 211 7.59 0.90 -30.61
N PRO A 212 8.03 1.07 -31.89
CA PRO A 212 7.29 0.58 -33.04
C PRO A 212 7.34 -0.95 -33.11
N GLY A 213 6.30 -1.62 -32.61
CA GLY A 213 6.14 -3.06 -32.66
C GLY A 213 4.69 -3.47 -32.89
N ARG A 214 4.46 -4.73 -33.29
CA ARG A 214 3.11 -5.29 -33.40
C ARG A 214 2.42 -5.10 -32.04
N GLY A 215 1.39 -4.25 -31.99
CA GLY A 215 0.68 -3.85 -30.78
C GLY A 215 0.99 -2.42 -30.29
N ALA A 216 1.81 -1.63 -31.00
CA ALA A 216 2.08 -0.23 -30.65
C ALA A 216 0.80 0.60 -30.54
N ALA A 217 -0.15 0.42 -31.45
CA ALA A 217 -1.44 1.11 -31.41
C ALA A 217 -2.25 0.74 -30.15
N ARG A 218 -2.25 -0.55 -29.74
CA ARG A 218 -2.93 -1.02 -28.54
C ARG A 218 -2.23 -0.55 -27.25
N ARG A 219 -0.91 -0.40 -27.29
CA ARG A 219 -0.13 0.14 -26.17
C ARG A 219 -0.27 1.66 -26.05
N ARG A 220 -0.34 2.42 -27.14
CA ARG A 220 -0.64 3.86 -27.13
C ARG A 220 -2.01 4.16 -26.50
N ALA A 221 -2.99 3.28 -26.69
CA ALA A 221 -4.31 3.41 -26.04
C ALA A 221 -4.28 3.19 -24.51
N LEU A 222 -3.17 2.68 -23.94
CA LEU A 222 -2.98 2.49 -22.51
C LEU A 222 -2.22 3.64 -21.83
N PHE A 223 -1.66 4.55 -22.62
CA PHE A 223 -0.93 5.73 -22.13
C PHE A 223 -1.63 6.97 -22.67
N TYR A 224 -1.97 7.88 -21.79
CA TYR A 224 -2.49 9.19 -22.16
C TYR A 224 -1.29 10.07 -22.55
N ASP A 225 -1.25 10.53 -23.81
CA ASP A 225 -0.40 11.66 -24.19
C ASP A 225 -0.98 12.90 -23.51
N LEU A 226 -0.18 13.54 -22.64
CA LEU A 226 -0.49 14.82 -22.01
C LEU A 226 -0.09 15.96 -22.93
#